data_e61ff57ad0aa06417f8df2fa3002a171
#
_entry.id   e61ff57ad0aa06417f8df2fa3002a171
#
_cell.length_a   1.000
_cell.length_b   1.000
_cell.length_c   1.000
_cell.angle_alpha   90.00
_cell.angle_beta   90.00
_cell.angle_gamma   90.00
#
_symmetry.space_group_name_H-M   'P 1'
#
loop_
_entity.id
_entity.type
_entity.pdbx_description
1 polymer ?
#
loop_
_entity_poly.entity_id
_entity_poly.type
_entity_poly.pdbx_seq_one_letter_code
_entity_poly.pdbx_strand_id
1 'polypeptide(L)'
;LNSLGDAMKVLQPSFFAPLVVAIGAAFLMFSKKKKESLAGEICIGVGLLFVGLTFMSGSVAPYTDAPIFAKAFAVLGRNPILGILVGALVTAIIQSSTASVGILQTLAMSGVVSANAAIYITLGQNIGSCLTALLSSAGTSRNAKRASVIHLTFNSFGAIVFGIGMYIISMMRPDIAPVSYTH
;
A
#
# COMPACT_ATOMS: atom_id res chain seq x y z
N LEU A 1 -16.42 26.36 17.01
CA LEU A 1 -15.50 25.91 15.96
C LEU A 1 -14.45 24.90 16.49
N ASN A 2 -14.10 24.95 17.79
CA ASN A 2 -13.12 24.01 18.39
C ASN A 2 -13.66 22.59 18.56
N SER A 3 -14.96 22.42 18.80
CA SER A 3 -15.57 21.10 19.05
C SER A 3 -15.55 20.19 17.82
N LEU A 4 -15.67 20.73 16.60
CA LEU A 4 -15.55 19.94 15.36
C LEU A 4 -14.09 19.51 15.09
N GLY A 5 -13.12 20.37 15.42
CA GLY A 5 -11.69 20.03 15.31
C GLY A 5 -11.28 18.94 16.28
N ASP A 6 -11.84 18.96 17.50
CA ASP A 6 -11.56 17.92 18.50
C ASP A 6 -12.25 16.59 18.17
N ALA A 7 -13.47 16.62 17.63
CA ALA A 7 -14.14 15.43 17.13
C ALA A 7 -13.37 14.80 15.95
N MET A 8 -12.79 15.61 15.06
CA MET A 8 -11.96 15.10 13.96
C MET A 8 -10.62 14.50 14.44
N LYS A 9 -10.05 14.99 15.54
CA LYS A 9 -8.85 14.38 16.15
C LYS A 9 -9.11 12.97 16.68
N VAL A 10 -10.29 12.72 17.22
CA VAL A 10 -10.69 11.38 17.70
C VAL A 10 -10.79 10.37 16.56
N LEU A 11 -11.12 10.83 15.34
CA LEU A 11 -11.19 9.99 14.15
C LEU A 11 -9.81 9.75 13.49
N GLN A 12 -8.75 10.39 13.99
CA GLN A 12 -7.40 10.15 13.47
C GLN A 12 -6.92 8.74 13.86
N PRO A 13 -6.30 7.98 12.93
CA PRO A 13 -5.78 6.64 13.21
C PRO A 13 -4.84 6.56 14.40
N SER A 14 -4.06 7.61 14.63
CA SER A 14 -3.13 7.74 15.75
C SER A 14 -3.81 7.73 17.12
N PHE A 15 -5.06 8.17 17.19
CA PHE A 15 -5.82 8.23 18.43
C PHE A 15 -6.67 6.97 18.68
N PHE A 16 -7.45 6.55 17.68
CA PHE A 16 -8.38 5.43 17.88
C PHE A 16 -7.69 4.06 17.80
N ALA A 17 -6.58 3.91 17.07
CA ALA A 17 -5.96 2.62 16.89
C ALA A 17 -5.47 1.98 18.20
N PRO A 18 -4.75 2.69 19.11
CA PRO A 18 -4.39 2.14 20.41
C PRO A 18 -5.60 1.77 21.27
N LEU A 19 -6.69 2.53 21.13
CA LEU A 19 -7.93 2.29 21.87
C LEU A 19 -8.62 1.01 21.41
N VAL A 20 -8.65 0.76 20.10
CA VAL A 20 -9.15 -0.48 19.50
C VAL A 20 -8.32 -1.68 19.95
N VAL A 21 -6.98 -1.55 20.00
CA VAL A 21 -6.10 -2.60 20.54
C VAL A 21 -6.41 -2.88 22.02
N ALA A 22 -6.58 -1.84 22.84
CA ALA A 22 -6.88 -2.00 24.26
C ALA A 22 -8.23 -2.70 24.49
N ILE A 23 -9.26 -2.32 23.73
CA ILE A 23 -10.58 -2.98 23.77
C ILE A 23 -10.45 -4.44 23.35
N GLY A 24 -9.73 -4.72 22.26
CA GLY A 24 -9.50 -6.08 21.81
C GLY A 24 -8.78 -6.94 22.85
N ALA A 25 -7.75 -6.38 23.51
CA ALA A 25 -7.05 -7.05 24.59
C ALA A 25 -7.96 -7.33 25.79
N ALA A 26 -8.83 -6.38 26.16
CA ALA A 26 -9.81 -6.59 27.21
C ALA A 26 -10.78 -7.76 26.88
N PHE A 27 -11.26 -7.84 25.63
CA PHE A 27 -12.07 -8.98 25.19
C PHE A 27 -11.32 -10.31 25.33
N LEU A 28 -10.04 -10.36 24.94
CA LEU A 28 -9.23 -11.58 25.06
C LEU A 28 -9.00 -11.99 26.52
N MET A 29 -8.78 -11.01 27.41
CA MET A 29 -8.48 -11.30 28.83
C MET A 29 -9.71 -11.67 29.65
N PHE A 30 -10.84 -11.05 29.36
CA PHE A 30 -12.03 -11.17 30.24
C PHE A 30 -13.14 -12.02 29.64
N SER A 31 -13.14 -12.29 28.34
CA SER A 31 -14.20 -13.07 27.72
C SER A 31 -13.92 -14.58 27.79
N LYS A 32 -14.96 -15.34 28.21
CA LYS A 32 -14.95 -16.81 28.19
C LYS A 32 -15.63 -17.40 26.95
N LYS A 33 -16.25 -16.55 26.12
CA LYS A 33 -16.99 -16.99 24.93
C LYS A 33 -16.09 -16.89 23.68
N LYS A 34 -16.02 -17.97 22.92
CA LYS A 34 -15.22 -18.07 21.70
C LYS A 34 -15.49 -16.95 20.69
N LYS A 35 -16.74 -16.51 20.54
CA LYS A 35 -17.11 -15.42 19.61
C LYS A 35 -16.54 -14.06 20.04
N GLU A 36 -16.56 -13.79 21.34
CA GLU A 36 -16.05 -12.54 21.90
C GLU A 36 -14.51 -12.51 21.85
N SER A 37 -13.86 -13.64 22.11
CA SER A 37 -12.41 -13.79 21.94
C SER A 37 -11.99 -13.55 20.48
N LEU A 38 -12.71 -14.12 19.51
CA LEU A 38 -12.44 -13.88 18.08
C LEU A 38 -12.64 -12.41 17.69
N ALA A 39 -13.66 -11.75 18.22
CA ALA A 39 -13.85 -10.31 18.02
C ALA A 39 -12.67 -9.52 18.61
N GLY A 40 -12.15 -9.91 19.77
CA GLY A 40 -10.97 -9.34 20.40
C GLY A 40 -9.71 -9.47 19.51
N GLU A 41 -9.47 -10.66 18.93
CA GLU A 41 -8.36 -10.91 18.00
C GLU A 41 -8.45 -10.01 16.76
N ILE A 42 -9.64 -9.89 16.18
CA ILE A 42 -9.87 -9.01 15.02
C ILE A 42 -9.61 -7.55 15.39
N CYS A 43 -10.11 -7.07 16.52
CA CYS A 43 -9.87 -5.71 16.99
C CYS A 43 -8.37 -5.44 17.20
N ILE A 44 -7.64 -6.35 17.82
CA ILE A 44 -6.19 -6.22 17.98
C ILE A 44 -5.50 -6.16 16.62
N GLY A 45 -5.83 -7.07 15.69
CA GLY A 45 -5.24 -7.11 14.37
C GLY A 45 -5.45 -5.80 13.59
N VAL A 46 -6.69 -5.30 13.57
CA VAL A 46 -7.04 -4.02 12.91
C VAL A 46 -6.34 -2.84 13.60
N GLY A 47 -6.36 -2.81 14.93
CA GLY A 47 -5.70 -1.75 15.68
C GLY A 47 -4.19 -1.72 15.45
N LEU A 48 -3.52 -2.87 15.48
CA LEU A 48 -2.08 -2.97 15.20
C LEU A 48 -1.73 -2.55 13.76
N LEU A 49 -2.61 -2.84 12.78
CA LEU A 49 -2.44 -2.38 11.40
C LEU A 49 -2.37 -0.84 11.34
N PHE A 50 -3.32 -0.16 11.97
CA PHE A 50 -3.33 1.32 11.99
C PHE A 50 -2.19 1.91 12.81
N VAL A 51 -1.80 1.28 13.93
CA VAL A 51 -0.61 1.66 14.70
C VAL A 51 0.64 1.56 13.80
N GLY A 52 0.80 0.46 13.09
CA GLY A 52 1.91 0.26 12.16
C GLY A 52 1.96 1.32 11.05
N LEU A 53 0.81 1.63 10.44
CA LEU A 53 0.71 2.71 9.43
C LEU A 53 1.10 4.08 10.02
N THR A 54 0.72 4.37 11.26
CA THR A 54 1.10 5.63 11.93
C THR A 54 2.61 5.70 12.15
N PHE A 55 3.24 4.62 12.62
CA PHE A 55 4.70 4.56 12.77
C PHE A 55 5.43 4.70 11.44
N MET A 56 4.95 4.05 10.39
CA MET A 56 5.51 4.17 9.05
C MET A 56 5.42 5.61 8.54
N SER A 57 4.26 6.28 8.70
CA SER A 57 4.08 7.67 8.32
C SER A 57 5.03 8.60 9.06
N GLY A 58 5.20 8.41 10.37
CA GLY A 58 6.13 9.17 11.18
C GLY A 58 7.60 8.97 10.77
N SER A 59 7.96 7.76 10.36
CA SER A 59 9.32 7.45 9.89
C SER A 59 9.64 8.08 8.53
N VAL A 60 8.65 8.28 7.68
CA VAL A 60 8.82 8.86 6.34
C VAL A 60 8.76 10.40 6.38
N ALA A 61 8.01 10.98 7.32
CA ALA A 61 7.79 12.42 7.43
C ALA A 61 9.08 13.27 7.32
N PRO A 62 10.23 12.94 7.95
CA PRO A 62 11.45 13.73 7.84
C PRO A 62 12.06 13.77 6.43
N TYR A 63 11.70 12.83 5.56
CA TYR A 63 12.23 12.71 4.20
C TYR A 63 11.33 13.33 3.14
N THR A 64 10.10 13.73 3.49
CA THR A 64 9.13 14.28 2.53
C THR A 64 9.64 15.55 1.86
N ASP A 65 10.39 16.38 2.61
CA ASP A 65 10.93 17.66 2.13
C ASP A 65 12.30 17.52 1.44
N ALA A 66 12.87 16.32 1.38
CA ALA A 66 14.18 16.12 0.77
C ALA A 66 14.08 16.22 -0.77
N PRO A 67 14.83 17.13 -1.43
CA PRO A 67 14.72 17.37 -2.88
C PRO A 67 15.01 16.11 -3.74
N ILE A 68 15.80 15.19 -3.21
CA ILE A 68 16.14 13.95 -3.90
C ILE A 68 14.92 13.02 -4.04
N PHE A 69 14.08 12.95 -2.99
CA PHE A 69 12.85 12.16 -3.02
C PHE A 69 11.84 12.76 -3.98
N ALA A 70 11.63 14.08 -3.92
CA ALA A 70 10.72 14.79 -4.81
C ALA A 70 11.10 14.57 -6.29
N LYS A 71 12.40 14.68 -6.62
CA LYS A 71 12.89 14.43 -7.99
C LYS A 71 12.72 12.97 -8.41
N ALA A 72 13.07 12.01 -7.56
CA ALA A 72 12.92 10.59 -7.85
C ALA A 72 11.46 10.23 -8.15
N PHE A 73 10.53 10.66 -7.30
CA PHE A 73 9.11 10.37 -7.49
C PHE A 73 8.45 11.15 -8.62
N ALA A 74 8.95 12.35 -8.94
CA ALA A 74 8.51 13.08 -10.15
C ALA A 74 8.87 12.31 -11.42
N VAL A 75 10.06 11.71 -11.49
CA VAL A 75 10.46 10.84 -12.61
C VAL A 75 9.58 9.59 -12.69
N LEU A 76 9.30 8.94 -11.57
CA LEU A 76 8.42 7.78 -11.49
C LEU A 76 6.98 8.10 -11.93
N GLY A 77 6.48 9.29 -11.59
CA GLY A 77 5.14 9.74 -11.98
C GLY A 77 5.01 10.06 -13.48
N ARG A 78 6.11 10.47 -14.12
CA ARG A 78 6.14 10.78 -15.56
C ARG A 78 6.34 9.56 -16.44
N ASN A 79 6.96 8.51 -15.93
CA ASN A 79 7.28 7.32 -16.70
C ASN A 79 6.57 6.09 -16.13
N PRO A 80 5.46 5.65 -16.76
CA PRO A 80 4.69 4.49 -16.29
C PRO A 80 5.54 3.23 -16.15
N ILE A 81 6.46 2.99 -17.06
CA ILE A 81 7.31 1.79 -17.09
C ILE A 81 8.24 1.78 -15.86
N LEU A 82 8.85 2.93 -15.54
CA LEU A 82 9.69 3.04 -14.34
C LEU A 82 8.90 2.84 -13.06
N GLY A 83 7.69 3.39 -12.97
CA GLY A 83 6.81 3.17 -11.83
C GLY A 83 6.51 1.69 -11.60
N ILE A 84 6.15 0.98 -12.68
CA ILE A 84 5.87 -0.46 -12.64
C ILE A 84 7.12 -1.25 -12.25
N LEU A 85 8.28 -0.95 -12.83
CA LEU A 85 9.54 -1.64 -12.51
C LEU A 85 9.94 -1.45 -11.05
N VAL A 86 9.86 -0.23 -10.54
CA VAL A 86 10.20 0.07 -9.14
C VAL A 86 9.24 -0.63 -8.19
N GLY A 87 7.93 -0.58 -8.45
CA GLY A 87 6.93 -1.29 -7.66
C GLY A 87 7.17 -2.80 -7.62
N ALA A 88 7.48 -3.39 -8.78
CA ALA A 88 7.80 -4.81 -8.89
C ALA A 88 9.07 -5.17 -8.11
N LEU A 89 10.13 -4.39 -8.26
CA LEU A 89 11.41 -4.62 -7.59
C LEU A 89 11.29 -4.49 -6.06
N VAL A 90 10.66 -3.42 -5.58
CA VAL A 90 10.48 -3.19 -4.15
C VAL A 90 9.69 -4.33 -3.51
N THR A 91 8.58 -4.75 -4.14
CA THR A 91 7.76 -5.85 -3.62
C THR A 91 8.49 -7.19 -3.69
N ALA A 92 9.27 -7.43 -4.73
CA ALA A 92 10.10 -8.62 -4.86
C ALA A 92 11.17 -8.73 -3.77
N ILE A 93 11.77 -7.59 -3.38
CA ILE A 93 12.78 -7.53 -2.31
C ILE A 93 12.11 -7.70 -0.93
N ILE A 94 11.03 -6.97 -0.67
CA ILE A 94 10.33 -7.01 0.62
C ILE A 94 9.61 -8.37 0.80
N GLN A 95 9.22 -9.03 -0.29
CA GLN A 95 8.46 -10.29 -0.31
C GLN A 95 7.13 -10.25 0.48
N SER A 96 6.63 -9.05 0.72
CA SER A 96 5.35 -8.80 1.37
C SER A 96 4.61 -7.70 0.62
N SER A 97 3.59 -8.08 -0.13
CA SER A 97 2.74 -7.13 -0.87
C SER A 97 2.01 -6.17 0.06
N THR A 98 1.54 -6.66 1.20
CA THR A 98 0.85 -5.82 2.20
C THR A 98 1.78 -4.75 2.77
N ALA A 99 3.02 -5.11 3.13
CA ALA A 99 4.01 -4.15 3.61
C ALA A 99 4.38 -3.14 2.52
N SER A 100 4.59 -3.61 1.28
CA SER A 100 4.92 -2.75 0.14
C SER A 100 3.80 -1.74 -0.18
N VAL A 101 2.53 -2.19 -0.16
CA VAL A 101 1.37 -1.31 -0.33
C VAL A 101 1.25 -0.31 0.82
N GLY A 102 1.47 -0.75 2.08
CA GLY A 102 1.46 0.14 3.24
C GLY A 102 2.51 1.25 3.15
N ILE A 103 3.74 0.93 2.71
CA ILE A 103 4.80 1.91 2.47
C ILE A 103 4.36 2.91 1.38
N LEU A 104 3.85 2.42 0.26
CA LEU A 104 3.39 3.28 -0.83
C LEU A 104 2.24 4.19 -0.39
N GLN A 105 1.28 3.65 0.36
CA GLN A 105 0.17 4.43 0.90
C GLN A 105 0.67 5.55 1.82
N THR A 106 1.63 5.25 2.68
CA THR A 106 2.27 6.24 3.56
C THR A 106 2.95 7.36 2.75
N LEU A 107 3.73 6.99 1.73
CA LEU A 107 4.40 7.93 0.85
C LEU A 107 3.41 8.81 0.06
N ALA A 108 2.30 8.22 -0.40
CA ALA A 108 1.25 8.96 -1.09
C ALA A 108 0.50 9.91 -0.16
N MET A 109 0.17 9.47 1.05
CA MET A 109 -0.49 10.33 2.07
C MET A 109 0.41 11.49 2.53
N SER A 110 1.72 11.28 2.56
CA SER A 110 2.71 12.32 2.90
C SER A 110 2.99 13.27 1.71
N GLY A 111 2.34 13.08 0.55
CA GLY A 111 2.54 13.91 -0.64
C GLY A 111 3.86 13.69 -1.37
N VAL A 112 4.68 12.73 -0.96
CA VAL A 112 5.97 12.38 -1.59
C VAL A 112 5.76 11.71 -2.94
N VAL A 113 4.73 10.88 -3.03
CA VAL A 113 4.36 10.15 -4.26
C VAL A 113 3.06 10.71 -4.80
N SER A 114 3.07 11.16 -6.05
CA SER A 114 1.85 11.60 -6.72
C SER A 114 0.89 10.41 -6.94
N ALA A 115 -0.41 10.70 -7.04
CA ALA A 115 -1.41 9.66 -7.26
C ALA A 115 -1.16 8.88 -8.57
N ASN A 116 -0.69 9.52 -9.62
CA ASN A 116 -0.29 8.86 -10.88
C ASN A 116 0.87 7.89 -10.66
N ALA A 117 1.92 8.32 -9.97
CA ALA A 117 3.05 7.46 -9.65
C ALA A 117 2.60 6.27 -8.77
N ALA A 118 1.74 6.52 -7.78
CA ALA A 118 1.21 5.48 -6.90
C ALA A 118 0.46 4.39 -7.67
N ILE A 119 -0.34 4.76 -8.69
CA ILE A 119 -1.05 3.79 -9.54
C ILE A 119 -0.06 2.89 -10.27
N TYR A 120 0.94 3.44 -10.96
CA TYR A 120 1.91 2.65 -11.70
C TYR A 120 2.78 1.80 -10.79
N ILE A 121 3.18 2.32 -9.63
CA ILE A 121 3.91 1.54 -8.62
C ILE A 121 3.05 0.38 -8.10
N THR A 122 1.75 0.58 -7.85
CA THR A 122 0.81 -0.48 -7.43
C THR A 122 0.68 -1.57 -8.48
N LEU A 123 0.60 -1.21 -9.76
CA LEU A 123 0.59 -2.20 -10.85
C LEU A 123 1.88 -3.03 -10.84
N GLY A 124 3.00 -2.41 -10.58
CA GLY A 124 4.29 -3.09 -10.40
C GLY A 124 4.30 -4.00 -9.18
N GLN A 125 3.78 -3.56 -8.05
CA GLN A 125 3.68 -4.36 -6.82
C GLN A 125 2.90 -5.66 -7.04
N ASN A 126 1.85 -5.64 -7.86
CA ASN A 126 1.10 -6.84 -8.23
C ASN A 126 1.96 -7.84 -9.01
N ILE A 127 2.81 -7.36 -9.92
CA ILE A 127 3.77 -8.23 -10.63
C ILE A 127 4.84 -8.75 -9.65
N GLY A 128 5.37 -7.88 -8.80
CA GLY A 128 6.40 -8.24 -7.82
C GLY A 128 5.94 -9.31 -6.83
N SER A 129 4.67 -9.30 -6.43
CA SER A 129 4.11 -10.32 -5.55
C SER A 129 4.09 -11.73 -6.17
N CYS A 130 4.08 -11.83 -7.50
CA CYS A 130 4.14 -13.12 -8.18
C CYS A 130 5.51 -13.79 -8.07
N LEU A 131 6.57 -13.02 -7.79
CA LEU A 131 7.93 -13.56 -7.67
C LEU A 131 8.05 -14.51 -6.49
N THR A 132 7.37 -14.24 -5.38
CA THR A 132 7.34 -15.14 -4.21
C THR A 132 6.72 -16.48 -4.58
N ALA A 133 5.61 -16.49 -5.34
CA ALA A 133 4.97 -17.70 -5.84
C ALA A 133 5.87 -18.47 -6.81
N LEU A 134 6.58 -17.76 -7.71
CA LEU A 134 7.54 -18.37 -8.63
C LEU A 134 8.71 -19.02 -7.87
N LEU A 135 9.31 -18.31 -6.93
CA LEU A 135 10.41 -18.83 -6.09
C LEU A 135 9.96 -20.05 -5.30
N SER A 136 8.80 -19.99 -4.65
CA SER A 136 8.23 -21.10 -3.88
C SER A 136 7.92 -22.32 -4.77
N SER A 137 7.60 -22.11 -6.04
CA SER A 137 7.29 -23.20 -6.98
C SER A 137 8.52 -23.86 -7.59
N ALA A 138 9.71 -23.27 -7.45
CA ALA A 138 10.93 -23.70 -8.15
C ALA A 138 11.33 -25.16 -7.85
N GLY A 139 11.17 -25.59 -6.58
CA GLY A 139 11.46 -26.96 -6.13
C GLY A 139 10.25 -27.91 -6.09
N THR A 140 9.07 -27.49 -6.60
CA THR A 140 7.82 -28.22 -6.41
C THR A 140 7.29 -28.89 -7.70
N SER A 141 6.05 -29.42 -7.64
CA SER A 141 5.41 -30.14 -8.71
C SER A 141 5.19 -29.28 -9.98
N ARG A 142 5.01 -29.94 -11.13
CA ARG A 142 4.69 -29.29 -12.41
C ARG A 142 3.43 -28.42 -12.32
N ASN A 143 2.44 -28.84 -11.53
CA ASN A 143 1.18 -28.10 -11.38
C ASN A 143 1.39 -26.80 -10.58
N ALA A 144 2.23 -26.81 -9.55
CA ALA A 144 2.58 -25.60 -8.80
C ALA A 144 3.32 -24.57 -9.68
N LYS A 145 4.27 -25.02 -10.51
CA LYS A 145 4.96 -24.16 -11.50
C LYS A 145 4.00 -23.55 -12.50
N ARG A 146 3.06 -24.35 -13.04
CA ARG A 146 2.02 -23.84 -13.95
C ARG A 146 1.15 -22.79 -13.29
N ALA A 147 0.70 -23.05 -12.06
CA ALA A 147 -0.10 -22.07 -11.30
C ALA A 147 0.65 -20.74 -11.08
N SER A 148 1.94 -20.79 -10.73
CA SER A 148 2.77 -19.59 -10.54
C SER A 148 2.96 -18.81 -11.85
N VAL A 149 3.15 -19.50 -12.98
CA VAL A 149 3.27 -18.84 -14.29
C VAL A 149 1.94 -18.22 -14.72
N ILE A 150 0.82 -18.90 -14.51
CA ILE A 150 -0.51 -18.34 -14.78
C ILE A 150 -0.74 -17.09 -13.93
N HIS A 151 -0.39 -17.12 -12.63
CA HIS A 151 -0.49 -15.97 -11.73
C HIS A 151 0.34 -14.79 -12.23
N LEU A 152 1.60 -15.01 -12.62
CA LEU A 152 2.45 -13.97 -13.19
C LEU A 152 1.86 -13.40 -14.49
N THR A 153 1.41 -14.29 -15.41
CA THR A 153 0.83 -13.87 -16.69
C THR A 153 -0.41 -13.03 -16.50
N PHE A 154 -1.31 -13.43 -15.58
CA PHE A 154 -2.52 -12.71 -15.26
C PHE A 154 -2.22 -11.31 -14.70
N ASN A 155 -1.31 -11.20 -13.72
CA ASN A 155 -0.93 -9.90 -13.15
C ASN A 155 -0.20 -9.01 -14.15
N SER A 156 0.68 -9.58 -14.99
CA SER A 156 1.36 -8.82 -16.04
C SER A 156 0.38 -8.31 -17.09
N PHE A 157 -0.56 -9.15 -17.52
CA PHE A 157 -1.61 -8.74 -18.44
C PHE A 157 -2.50 -7.65 -17.84
N GLY A 158 -2.92 -7.81 -16.59
CA GLY A 158 -3.68 -6.81 -15.85
C GLY A 158 -2.92 -5.48 -15.77
N ALA A 159 -1.63 -5.50 -15.43
CA ALA A 159 -0.79 -4.30 -15.35
C ALA A 159 -0.68 -3.58 -16.71
N ILE A 160 -0.57 -4.33 -17.81
CA ILE A 160 -0.52 -3.76 -19.17
C ILE A 160 -1.87 -3.10 -19.51
N VAL A 161 -2.98 -3.81 -19.33
CA VAL A 161 -4.32 -3.31 -19.67
C VAL A 161 -4.67 -2.07 -18.84
N PHE A 162 -4.52 -2.14 -17.51
CA PHE A 162 -4.79 -1.01 -16.64
C PHE A 162 -3.80 0.14 -16.84
N GLY A 163 -2.51 -0.17 -17.07
CA GLY A 163 -1.49 0.84 -17.35
C GLY A 163 -1.78 1.62 -18.63
N ILE A 164 -2.16 0.94 -19.71
CA ILE A 164 -2.58 1.58 -20.97
C ILE A 164 -3.87 2.37 -20.76
N GLY A 165 -4.86 1.81 -20.07
CA GLY A 165 -6.12 2.50 -19.77
C GLY A 165 -5.89 3.81 -19.01
N MET A 166 -5.08 3.78 -17.96
CA MET A 166 -4.71 4.98 -17.20
C MET A 166 -3.93 5.99 -18.02
N TYR A 167 -3.02 5.53 -18.88
CA TYR A 167 -2.28 6.40 -19.79
C TYR A 167 -3.22 7.13 -20.77
N ILE A 168 -4.19 6.42 -21.38
CA ILE A 168 -5.19 6.99 -22.26
C ILE A 168 -6.07 8.00 -21.52
N ILE A 169 -6.55 7.67 -20.30
CA ILE A 169 -7.35 8.57 -19.48
C ILE A 169 -6.57 9.83 -19.15
N SER A 170 -5.31 9.74 -18.80
CA SER A 170 -4.46 10.89 -18.49
C SER A 170 -4.24 11.80 -19.70
N MET A 171 -4.25 11.24 -20.91
CA MET A 171 -4.19 12.04 -22.15
C MET A 171 -5.52 12.71 -22.51
N MET A 172 -6.64 12.04 -22.25
CA MET A 172 -7.98 12.56 -22.61
C MET A 172 -8.53 13.57 -21.58
N ARG A 173 -8.13 13.44 -20.34
CA ARG A 173 -8.60 14.25 -19.21
C ARG A 173 -7.42 14.73 -18.37
N PRO A 174 -6.67 15.75 -18.85
CA PRO A 174 -5.55 16.32 -18.08
C PRO A 174 -6.00 16.98 -16.76
N ASP A 175 -7.26 17.35 -16.64
CA ASP A 175 -7.94 17.90 -15.47
C ASP A 175 -8.22 16.85 -14.36
N ILE A 176 -8.26 15.56 -14.72
CA ILE A 176 -8.37 14.44 -13.75
C ILE A 176 -6.98 13.83 -13.45
N ALA A 177 -6.00 14.13 -14.29
CA ALA A 177 -4.61 13.80 -13.97
C ALA A 177 -4.27 14.49 -12.64
N PRO A 178 -3.98 13.74 -11.56
CA PRO A 178 -3.79 14.35 -10.25
C PRO A 178 -2.65 15.34 -10.36
N VAL A 179 -3.02 16.57 -10.10
CA VAL A 179 -2.26 17.79 -9.91
C VAL A 179 -0.75 17.62 -10.12
N SER A 180 -0.26 18.11 -11.25
CA SER A 180 1.14 18.52 -11.35
C SER A 180 1.34 19.61 -10.30
N TYR A 181 2.03 19.31 -9.20
CA TYR A 181 2.53 20.34 -8.32
C TYR A 181 3.58 21.14 -9.09
N THR A 182 3.10 22.19 -9.77
CA THR A 182 3.91 23.32 -10.15
C THR A 182 3.93 24.25 -8.96
N HIS A 183 4.91 24.09 -8.13
CA HIS A 183 5.54 25.20 -7.36
C HIS A 183 6.97 24.77 -7.05
#